data_7f197e10284f2c337f9f496b4b20e564
#
_entry.id   7f197e10284f2c337f9f496b4b20e564
#
_cell.length_a   1.000
_cell.length_b   1.000
_cell.length_c   1.000
_cell.angle_alpha   90.00
_cell.angle_beta   90.00
_cell.angle_gamma   90.00
#
_symmetry.space_group_name_H-M   'P 1'
#
loop_
_entity.id
_entity.type
_entity.pdbx_description
1 polymer ?
#
loop_
_entity_poly.entity_id
_entity_poly.type
_entity_poly.pdbx_seq_one_letter_code
_entity_poly.pdbx_strand_id
1 'polypeptide(L)'
;PLPDQQILLRRYELLRGFVASDRTSGSQRRASESTAVEVGLENLARTAGFRDPQRLVWAMEAEAVRDLADGPVTASDGDLTVALAIDSSGSPELTVHRAGKPLKSVPAKSAKVPEIAELRDRATALRKQIRRMRSSLESACVLGDAFEPHELADLLQHPILAPMLRELVLV
;
A
#
# COMPACT_ATOMS: atom_id res chain seq x y z
N PRO A 1 25.88 -6.31 3.89
CA PRO A 1 25.09 -5.09 4.02
C PRO A 1 23.72 -5.37 3.44
N LEU A 2 22.66 -5.06 4.22
CA LEU A 2 21.28 -5.12 3.75
C LEU A 2 21.13 -4.13 2.57
N PRO A 3 20.32 -4.46 1.55
CA PRO A 3 20.09 -3.54 0.46
C PRO A 3 19.44 -2.25 0.98
N ASP A 4 19.77 -1.13 0.36
CA ASP A 4 19.13 0.16 0.61
C ASP A 4 17.61 -0.01 0.51
N GLN A 5 16.89 0.51 1.47
CA GLN A 5 15.42 0.36 1.58
C GLN A 5 14.70 0.91 0.34
N GLN A 6 15.21 1.98 -0.26
CA GLN A 6 14.65 2.52 -1.51
C GLN A 6 14.88 1.58 -2.71
N ILE A 7 16.05 0.93 -2.79
CA ILE A 7 16.32 -0.06 -3.82
C ILE A 7 15.41 -1.27 -3.65
N LEU A 8 15.19 -1.68 -2.40
CA LEU A 8 14.32 -2.80 -2.08
C LEU A 8 12.86 -2.50 -2.47
N LEU A 9 12.35 -1.32 -2.10
CA LEU A 9 11.03 -0.84 -2.48
C LEU A 9 10.85 -0.84 -4.01
N ARG A 10 11.81 -0.27 -4.74
CA ARG A 10 11.75 -0.23 -6.20
C ARG A 10 11.70 -1.64 -6.83
N ARG A 11 12.47 -2.60 -6.31
CA ARG A 11 12.43 -3.99 -6.78
C ARG A 11 11.09 -4.65 -6.49
N TYR A 12 10.55 -4.40 -5.30
CA TYR A 12 9.21 -4.85 -4.92
C TYR A 12 8.13 -4.31 -5.87
N GLU A 13 8.14 -3.00 -6.13
CA GLU A 13 7.19 -2.34 -7.04
C GLU A 13 7.26 -2.89 -8.47
N LEU A 14 8.47 -3.15 -8.98
CA LEU A 14 8.67 -3.78 -10.30
C LEU A 14 8.04 -5.17 -10.36
N LEU A 15 8.25 -6.01 -9.35
CA LEU A 15 7.64 -7.34 -9.26
C LEU A 15 6.10 -7.23 -9.21
N ARG A 16 5.55 -6.32 -8.43
CA ARG A 16 4.10 -6.11 -8.33
C ARG A 16 3.51 -5.54 -9.62
N GLY A 17 4.22 -4.63 -10.27
CA GLY A 17 3.82 -4.03 -11.54
C GLY A 17 3.77 -5.03 -12.68
N PHE A 18 4.61 -6.06 -12.65
CA PHE A 18 4.67 -7.09 -13.69
C PHE A 18 3.34 -7.85 -13.85
N VAL A 19 2.68 -8.22 -12.75
CA VAL A 19 1.36 -8.87 -12.78
C VAL A 19 0.23 -7.88 -13.13
N ALA A 20 0.39 -6.60 -12.77
CA ALA A 20 -0.65 -5.61 -12.97
C ALA A 20 -0.76 -5.11 -14.44
N SER A 21 0.32 -5.20 -15.21
CA SER A 21 0.43 -4.59 -16.53
C SER A 21 -0.28 -5.36 -17.65
N ASP A 22 -0.54 -6.65 -17.48
CA ASP A 22 -1.03 -7.49 -18.57
C ASP A 22 -2.46 -8.00 -18.36
N ARG A 23 -3.44 -7.09 -18.57
CA ARG A 23 -4.87 -7.42 -18.52
C ARG A 23 -5.36 -8.19 -19.77
N THR A 24 -4.56 -8.26 -20.82
CA THR A 24 -4.93 -8.85 -22.13
C THR A 24 -4.42 -10.26 -22.30
N SER A 25 -3.54 -10.75 -21.44
CA SER A 25 -2.96 -12.10 -21.53
C SER A 25 -3.93 -13.20 -21.13
N GLY A 26 -3.82 -14.34 -21.82
CA GLY A 26 -4.58 -15.55 -21.53
C GLY A 26 -4.35 -16.07 -20.09
N SER A 27 -5.29 -16.88 -19.58
CA SER A 27 -5.26 -17.38 -18.18
C SER A 27 -3.98 -18.14 -17.82
N GLN A 28 -3.43 -18.91 -18.75
CA GLN A 28 -2.21 -19.70 -18.54
C GLN A 28 -0.95 -18.82 -18.39
N ARG A 29 -0.84 -17.76 -19.17
CA ARG A 29 0.25 -16.80 -19.06
C ARG A 29 0.18 -16.05 -17.73
N ARG A 30 -1.00 -15.61 -17.30
CA ARG A 30 -1.21 -14.97 -16.00
C ARG A 30 -0.80 -15.88 -14.82
N ALA A 31 -1.11 -17.18 -14.90
CA ALA A 31 -0.68 -18.14 -13.88
C ALA A 31 0.85 -18.24 -13.82
N SER A 32 1.53 -18.33 -14.96
CA SER A 32 3.00 -18.36 -15.01
C SER A 32 3.64 -17.08 -14.51
N GLU A 33 3.07 -15.92 -14.83
CA GLU A 33 3.53 -14.61 -14.35
C GLU A 33 3.35 -14.46 -12.84
N SER A 34 2.20 -14.92 -12.29
CA SER A 34 1.96 -14.94 -10.84
C SER A 34 3.01 -15.80 -10.12
N THR A 35 3.25 -17.02 -10.61
CA THR A 35 4.27 -17.91 -10.04
C THR A 35 5.68 -17.28 -10.11
N ALA A 36 6.02 -16.64 -11.24
CA ALA A 36 7.32 -15.96 -11.37
C ALA A 36 7.48 -14.81 -10.35
N VAL A 37 6.41 -14.04 -10.10
CA VAL A 37 6.42 -12.99 -9.09
C VAL A 37 6.51 -13.55 -7.68
N GLU A 38 5.82 -14.65 -7.37
CA GLU A 38 5.92 -15.32 -6.07
C GLU A 38 7.37 -15.76 -5.79
N VAL A 39 8.01 -16.43 -6.74
CA VAL A 39 9.44 -16.82 -6.67
C VAL A 39 10.34 -15.58 -6.55
N GLY A 40 10.03 -14.51 -7.27
CA GLY A 40 10.74 -13.24 -7.18
C GLY A 40 10.66 -12.62 -5.79
N LEU A 41 9.47 -12.63 -5.18
CA LEU A 41 9.26 -12.12 -3.81
C LEU A 41 9.94 -12.99 -2.76
N GLU A 42 9.93 -14.33 -2.90
CA GLU A 42 10.67 -15.24 -2.03
C GLU A 42 12.19 -14.95 -2.05
N ASN A 43 12.74 -14.81 -3.25
CA ASN A 43 14.17 -14.48 -3.41
C ASN A 43 14.51 -13.11 -2.85
N LEU A 44 13.64 -12.11 -3.06
CA LEU A 44 13.82 -10.76 -2.56
C LEU A 44 13.75 -10.74 -1.03
N ALA A 45 12.78 -11.44 -0.42
CA ALA A 45 12.65 -11.58 1.03
C ALA A 45 13.90 -12.19 1.65
N ARG A 46 14.34 -13.34 1.12
CA ARG A 46 15.54 -14.03 1.58
C ARG A 46 16.79 -13.15 1.48
N THR A 47 16.97 -12.43 0.36
CA THR A 47 18.13 -11.58 0.13
C THR A 47 18.14 -10.35 1.03
N ALA A 48 16.96 -9.86 1.40
CA ALA A 48 16.77 -8.72 2.28
C ALA A 48 16.71 -9.08 3.77
N GLY A 49 16.81 -10.38 4.11
CA GLY A 49 16.80 -10.86 5.49
C GLY A 49 15.42 -10.96 6.13
N PHE A 50 14.34 -10.95 5.34
CA PHE A 50 12.99 -11.21 5.83
C PHE A 50 12.78 -12.73 6.00
N ARG A 51 12.04 -13.10 7.05
CA ARG A 51 11.70 -14.48 7.36
C ARG A 51 10.89 -15.17 6.24
N ASP A 52 10.00 -14.41 5.62
CA ASP A 52 9.13 -14.86 4.54
C ASP A 52 8.69 -13.70 3.64
N PRO A 53 8.10 -14.00 2.45
CA PRO A 53 7.63 -12.99 1.52
C PRO A 53 6.56 -12.06 2.08
N GLN A 54 5.73 -12.53 3.01
CA GLN A 54 4.64 -11.73 3.56
C GLN A 54 5.17 -10.58 4.43
N ARG A 55 6.22 -10.84 5.24
CA ARG A 55 6.90 -9.79 6.02
C ARG A 55 7.56 -8.75 5.14
N LEU A 56 8.21 -9.19 4.06
CA LEU A 56 8.72 -8.26 3.05
C LEU A 56 7.59 -7.39 2.45
N VAL A 57 6.48 -7.99 2.06
CA VAL A 57 5.33 -7.28 1.48
C VAL A 57 4.82 -6.22 2.45
N TRP A 58 4.58 -6.56 3.72
CA TRP A 58 4.12 -5.59 4.72
C TRP A 58 5.12 -4.45 4.92
N ALA A 59 6.41 -4.73 5.02
CA ALA A 59 7.44 -3.71 5.17
C ALA A 59 7.49 -2.76 3.95
N MET A 60 7.44 -3.29 2.74
CA MET A 60 7.47 -2.49 1.51
C MET A 60 6.19 -1.68 1.31
N GLU A 61 5.04 -2.24 1.65
CA GLU A 61 3.77 -1.52 1.59
C GLU A 61 3.67 -0.41 2.67
N ALA A 62 4.33 -0.59 3.84
CA ALA A 62 4.47 0.47 4.83
C ALA A 62 5.34 1.61 4.31
N GLU A 63 6.48 1.27 3.70
CA GLU A 63 7.40 2.26 3.11
C GLU A 63 6.72 3.07 2.01
N ALA A 64 5.93 2.43 1.15
CA ALA A 64 5.19 3.09 0.06
C ALA A 64 4.15 4.13 0.52
N VAL A 65 3.75 4.10 1.79
CA VAL A 65 2.77 5.03 2.38
C VAL A 65 3.34 5.87 3.51
N ARG A 66 4.66 5.87 3.70
CA ARG A 66 5.34 6.58 4.79
C ARG A 66 5.01 8.06 4.81
N ASP A 67 4.98 8.70 3.64
CA ASP A 67 4.63 10.11 3.49
C ASP A 67 3.21 10.46 3.97
N LEU A 68 2.29 9.50 3.96
CA LEU A 68 0.93 9.67 4.48
C LEU A 68 0.86 9.50 6.01
N ALA A 69 1.89 8.96 6.65
CA ALA A 69 1.98 8.88 8.10
C ALA A 69 2.28 10.25 8.74
N ASP A 70 2.99 11.11 8.01
CA ASP A 70 3.35 12.46 8.46
C ASP A 70 2.24 13.50 8.21
N GLY A 71 1.18 13.11 7.52
CA GLY A 71 0.03 13.97 7.23
C GLY A 71 -0.52 13.79 5.81
N PRO A 72 -1.52 14.60 5.42
CA PRO A 72 -2.13 14.51 4.10
C PRO A 72 -1.19 14.98 2.99
N VAL A 73 -1.13 14.22 1.90
CA VAL A 73 -0.49 14.65 0.66
C VAL A 73 -1.50 15.45 -0.16
N THR A 74 -1.09 16.65 -0.64
CA THR A 74 -2.00 17.59 -1.28
C THR A 74 -1.58 17.92 -2.70
N ALA A 75 -2.60 18.21 -3.56
CA ALA A 75 -2.42 18.79 -4.88
C ALA A 75 -3.43 19.92 -5.07
N SER A 76 -3.08 20.95 -5.86
CA SER A 76 -3.92 22.16 -6.02
C SER A 76 -4.09 22.52 -7.49
N ASP A 77 -5.24 23.13 -7.80
CA ASP A 77 -5.57 23.74 -9.10
C ASP A 77 -6.29 25.07 -8.84
N GLY A 78 -5.54 26.16 -8.83
CA GLY A 78 -6.01 27.48 -8.44
C GLY A 78 -6.50 27.51 -7.00
N ASP A 79 -7.79 27.73 -6.79
CA ASP A 79 -8.46 27.77 -5.48
C ASP A 79 -8.91 26.39 -4.98
N LEU A 80 -8.74 25.36 -5.81
CA LEU A 80 -9.07 23.98 -5.45
C LEU A 80 -7.87 23.28 -4.81
N THR A 81 -8.10 22.63 -3.68
CA THR A 81 -7.13 21.74 -3.01
C THR A 81 -7.73 20.36 -2.85
N VAL A 82 -6.98 19.36 -3.25
CA VAL A 82 -7.30 17.94 -3.04
C VAL A 82 -6.27 17.36 -2.09
N ALA A 83 -6.71 16.68 -1.05
CA ALA A 83 -5.83 16.06 -0.06
C ALA A 83 -6.15 14.57 0.08
N LEU A 84 -5.12 13.76 0.09
CA LEU A 84 -5.17 12.32 0.37
C LEU A 84 -4.56 12.06 1.74
N ALA A 85 -5.31 11.41 2.62
CA ALA A 85 -4.88 10.99 3.95
C ALA A 85 -5.25 9.54 4.23
N ILE A 86 -4.68 8.96 5.27
CA ILE A 86 -5.16 7.72 5.88
C ILE A 86 -5.93 8.10 7.14
N ASP A 87 -7.19 7.67 7.25
CA ASP A 87 -8.02 7.92 8.41
C ASP A 87 -7.66 7.01 9.61
N SER A 88 -8.32 7.24 10.74
CA SER A 88 -8.08 6.46 11.97
C SER A 88 -8.43 4.98 11.85
N SER A 89 -9.18 4.58 10.83
CA SER A 89 -9.49 3.17 10.52
C SER A 89 -8.47 2.52 9.57
N GLY A 90 -7.45 3.26 9.15
CA GLY A 90 -6.47 2.83 8.15
C GLY A 90 -6.99 2.90 6.71
N SER A 91 -8.09 3.63 6.45
CA SER A 91 -8.68 3.76 5.11
C SER A 91 -8.24 5.05 4.42
N PRO A 92 -8.02 5.04 3.07
CA PRO A 92 -7.64 6.24 2.34
C PRO A 92 -8.85 7.14 2.14
N GLU A 93 -8.74 8.35 2.63
CA GLU A 93 -9.70 9.42 2.45
C GLU A 93 -9.18 10.47 1.47
N LEU A 94 -10.01 10.86 0.51
CA LEU A 94 -9.72 11.95 -0.43
C LEU A 94 -10.68 13.10 -0.14
N THR A 95 -10.16 14.19 0.41
CA THR A 95 -10.92 15.42 0.68
C THR A 95 -10.68 16.45 -0.39
N VAL A 96 -11.70 17.25 -0.70
CA VAL A 96 -11.66 18.27 -1.74
C VAL A 96 -12.22 19.57 -1.18
N HIS A 97 -11.45 20.65 -1.32
CA HIS A 97 -11.87 22.00 -0.89
C HIS A 97 -11.68 22.99 -2.02
N ARG A 98 -12.60 23.96 -2.15
CA ARG A 98 -12.44 25.12 -3.02
C ARG A 98 -12.62 26.40 -2.22
N ALA A 99 -11.62 27.27 -2.25
CA ALA A 99 -11.57 28.47 -1.41
C ALA A 99 -11.94 28.19 0.06
N GLY A 100 -11.43 27.08 0.63
CA GLY A 100 -11.71 26.63 1.99
C GLY A 100 -13.07 25.93 2.21
N LYS A 101 -13.94 25.86 1.21
CA LYS A 101 -15.25 25.18 1.32
C LYS A 101 -15.16 23.74 0.82
N PRO A 102 -15.69 22.74 1.57
CA PRO A 102 -15.65 21.35 1.16
C PRO A 102 -16.52 21.09 -0.07
N LEU A 103 -16.04 20.26 -0.98
CA LEU A 103 -16.76 19.74 -2.14
C LEU A 103 -16.95 18.22 -2.02
N LYS A 104 -18.06 17.72 -2.57
CA LYS A 104 -18.36 16.28 -2.59
C LYS A 104 -17.45 15.47 -3.51
N SER A 105 -16.86 16.09 -4.52
CA SER A 105 -16.01 15.42 -5.51
C SER A 105 -15.11 16.40 -6.23
N VAL A 106 -14.04 15.89 -6.84
CA VAL A 106 -13.15 16.68 -7.71
C VAL A 106 -13.90 17.07 -8.98
N PRO A 107 -13.94 18.38 -9.33
CA PRO A 107 -14.55 18.85 -10.57
C PRO A 107 -13.87 18.23 -11.80
N ALA A 108 -14.66 17.94 -12.85
CA ALA A 108 -14.19 17.22 -14.03
C ALA A 108 -13.01 17.92 -14.75
N LYS A 109 -12.95 19.26 -14.73
CA LYS A 109 -11.84 20.04 -15.30
C LYS A 109 -10.56 19.80 -14.51
N SER A 110 -10.62 19.97 -13.19
CA SER A 110 -9.46 19.83 -12.29
C SER A 110 -9.02 18.36 -12.16
N ALA A 111 -9.91 17.40 -12.38
CA ALA A 111 -9.58 15.98 -12.39
C ALA A 111 -8.59 15.57 -13.50
N LYS A 112 -8.36 16.44 -14.49
CA LYS A 112 -7.39 16.25 -15.59
C LYS A 112 -6.01 16.86 -15.27
N VAL A 113 -5.88 17.60 -14.18
CA VAL A 113 -4.59 18.10 -13.71
C VAL A 113 -3.75 16.89 -13.27
N PRO A 114 -2.51 16.73 -13.78
CA PRO A 114 -1.71 15.53 -13.55
C PRO A 114 -1.56 15.16 -12.07
N GLU A 115 -1.23 16.12 -11.22
CA GLU A 115 -1.01 15.91 -9.80
C GLU A 115 -2.29 15.47 -9.06
N ILE A 116 -3.44 16.00 -9.47
CA ILE A 116 -4.76 15.62 -8.92
C ILE A 116 -5.16 14.23 -9.43
N ALA A 117 -4.90 13.93 -10.70
CA ALA A 117 -5.15 12.61 -11.28
C ALA A 117 -4.31 11.56 -10.55
N GLU A 118 -3.03 11.84 -10.31
CA GLU A 118 -2.11 10.96 -9.58
C GLU A 118 -2.60 10.68 -8.15
N LEU A 119 -3.03 11.69 -7.39
CA LEU A 119 -3.61 11.48 -6.05
C LEU A 119 -4.85 10.60 -6.07
N ARG A 120 -5.71 10.75 -7.06
CA ARG A 120 -6.92 9.91 -7.24
C ARG A 120 -6.58 8.47 -7.57
N ASP A 121 -5.61 8.27 -8.45
CA ASP A 121 -5.13 6.94 -8.83
C ASP A 121 -4.44 6.27 -7.64
N ARG A 122 -3.64 7.02 -6.89
CA ARG A 122 -3.02 6.58 -5.64
C ARG A 122 -4.07 6.17 -4.60
N ALA A 123 -5.11 6.98 -4.37
CA ALA A 123 -6.21 6.62 -3.46
C ALA A 123 -6.91 5.32 -3.87
N THR A 124 -7.07 5.11 -5.18
CA THR A 124 -7.66 3.88 -5.73
C THR A 124 -6.74 2.67 -5.53
N ALA A 125 -5.44 2.83 -5.74
CA ALA A 125 -4.43 1.81 -5.50
C ALA A 125 -4.37 1.41 -4.01
N LEU A 126 -4.39 2.41 -3.12
CA LEU A 126 -4.40 2.21 -1.67
C LEU A 126 -5.62 1.41 -1.20
N ARG A 127 -6.82 1.66 -1.73
CA ARG A 127 -8.00 0.85 -1.38
C ARG A 127 -7.83 -0.63 -1.73
N LYS A 128 -7.16 -0.93 -2.85
CA LYS A 128 -6.84 -2.31 -3.24
C LYS A 128 -5.76 -2.91 -2.33
N GLN A 129 -4.75 -2.12 -1.98
CA GLN A 129 -3.68 -2.51 -1.07
C GLN A 129 -4.26 -2.89 0.30
N ILE A 130 -5.09 -2.04 0.89
CA ILE A 130 -5.73 -2.28 2.19
C ILE A 130 -6.52 -3.60 2.21
N ARG A 131 -7.27 -3.88 1.16
CA ARG A 131 -8.01 -5.16 1.06
C ARG A 131 -7.07 -6.37 1.08
N ARG A 132 -5.95 -6.30 0.35
CA ARG A 132 -4.94 -7.38 0.36
C ARG A 132 -4.28 -7.53 1.73
N MET A 133 -3.91 -6.41 2.35
CA MET A 133 -3.29 -6.40 3.68
C MET A 133 -4.21 -6.98 4.74
N ARG A 134 -5.48 -6.60 4.71
CA ARG A 134 -6.50 -7.17 5.61
C ARG A 134 -6.61 -8.67 5.42
N SER A 135 -6.76 -9.13 4.18
CA SER A 135 -6.85 -10.56 3.88
C SER A 135 -5.59 -11.34 4.30
N SER A 136 -4.40 -10.75 4.14
CA SER A 136 -3.16 -11.40 4.57
C SER A 136 -3.04 -11.46 6.10
N LEU A 137 -3.50 -10.43 6.82
CA LEU A 137 -3.54 -10.43 8.27
C LEU A 137 -4.55 -11.45 8.80
N GLU A 138 -5.75 -11.50 8.22
CA GLU A 138 -6.76 -12.51 8.55
C GLU A 138 -6.23 -13.93 8.31
N SER A 139 -5.50 -14.16 7.21
CA SER A 139 -4.85 -15.44 6.94
C SER A 139 -3.79 -15.79 7.98
N ALA A 140 -2.96 -14.84 8.39
CA ALA A 140 -1.96 -15.02 9.44
C ALA A 140 -2.62 -15.42 10.78
N CYS A 141 -3.74 -14.78 11.13
CA CYS A 141 -4.51 -15.14 12.33
C CYS A 141 -5.08 -16.57 12.24
N VAL A 142 -5.63 -16.96 11.09
CA VAL A 142 -6.19 -18.32 10.89
C VAL A 142 -5.11 -19.40 10.94
N LEU A 143 -3.93 -19.10 10.39
CA LEU A 143 -2.80 -20.02 10.37
C LEU A 143 -2.05 -20.08 11.72
N GLY A 144 -2.33 -19.18 12.64
CA GLY A 144 -1.63 -19.07 13.91
C GLY A 144 -0.18 -18.62 13.74
N ASP A 145 0.06 -17.68 12.83
CA ASP A 145 1.40 -17.14 12.58
C ASP A 145 1.95 -16.47 13.84
N ALA A 146 3.17 -16.86 14.22
CA ALA A 146 3.88 -16.22 15.32
C ALA A 146 4.65 -14.98 14.83
N PHE A 147 4.58 -13.91 15.61
CA PHE A 147 5.32 -12.68 15.37
C PHE A 147 6.36 -12.48 16.47
N GLU A 148 7.56 -12.09 16.08
CA GLU A 148 8.54 -11.62 17.03
C GLU A 148 8.13 -10.23 17.58
N PRO A 149 8.48 -9.88 18.83
CA PRO A 149 8.08 -8.60 19.41
C PRO A 149 8.46 -7.38 18.57
N HIS A 150 9.62 -7.40 17.90
CA HIS A 150 10.06 -6.31 17.03
C HIS A 150 9.23 -6.22 15.74
N GLU A 151 8.87 -7.36 15.13
CA GLU A 151 7.99 -7.40 13.95
C GLU A 151 6.62 -6.78 14.27
N LEU A 152 6.06 -7.12 15.44
CA LEU A 152 4.79 -6.57 15.88
C LEU A 152 4.89 -5.06 16.16
N ALA A 153 6.01 -4.61 16.76
CA ALA A 153 6.25 -3.19 16.99
C ALA A 153 6.32 -2.40 15.67
N ASP A 154 6.96 -2.94 14.64
CA ASP A 154 7.03 -2.33 13.31
C ASP A 154 5.65 -2.29 12.63
N LEU A 155 4.89 -3.38 12.71
CA LEU A 155 3.52 -3.44 12.17
C LEU A 155 2.56 -2.46 12.88
N LEU A 156 2.74 -2.21 14.18
CA LEU A 156 1.96 -1.23 14.94
C LEU A 156 2.28 0.24 14.57
N GLN A 157 3.38 0.48 13.87
CA GLN A 157 3.71 1.79 13.29
C GLN A 157 3.15 1.93 11.86
N HIS A 158 2.72 0.84 11.25
CA HIS A 158 2.19 0.86 9.88
C HIS A 158 0.83 1.57 9.84
N PRO A 159 0.66 2.66 9.05
CA PRO A 159 -0.55 3.50 9.10
C PRO A 159 -1.85 2.75 8.74
N ILE A 160 -1.73 1.67 7.97
CA ILE A 160 -2.87 0.85 7.54
C ILE A 160 -3.10 -0.34 8.48
N LEU A 161 -2.03 -1.05 8.89
CA LEU A 161 -2.16 -2.26 9.69
C LEU A 161 -2.37 -1.97 11.18
N ALA A 162 -1.81 -0.89 11.70
CA ALA A 162 -1.92 -0.57 13.12
C ALA A 162 -3.36 -0.50 13.64
N PRO A 163 -4.32 0.15 12.95
CA PRO A 163 -5.71 0.12 13.37
C PRO A 163 -6.29 -1.29 13.44
N MET A 164 -5.98 -2.13 12.44
CA MET A 164 -6.46 -3.52 12.38
C MET A 164 -5.88 -4.37 13.51
N LEU A 165 -4.57 -4.24 13.78
CA LEU A 165 -3.89 -5.00 14.82
C LEU A 165 -4.38 -4.63 16.23
N ARG A 166 -4.76 -3.37 16.47
CA ARG A 166 -5.30 -2.93 17.76
C ARG A 166 -6.66 -3.54 18.10
N GLU A 167 -7.38 -4.06 17.12
CA GLU A 167 -8.65 -4.76 17.30
C GLU A 167 -8.46 -6.27 17.57
N LEU A 168 -7.23 -6.80 17.41
CA LEU A 168 -6.93 -8.21 17.64
C LEU A 168 -6.55 -8.48 19.11
N VAL A 169 -6.94 -9.66 19.59
CA VAL A 169 -6.43 -10.22 20.84
C VAL A 169 -5.21 -11.08 20.50
N LEU A 170 -4.05 -10.67 20.99
CA LEU A 170 -2.79 -11.42 20.84
C LEU A 170 -2.65 -12.38 22.03
N VAL A 171 -2.42 -13.65 21.74
CA VAL A 171 -2.23 -14.72 22.72
C VAL A 171 -0.87 -15.38 22.56
#